data_f4e3f850ced447cb9ecd9cb4fb5aa287
#
_entry.id   f4e3f850ced447cb9ecd9cb4fb5aa287
#
_cell.length_a   1.000
_cell.length_b   1.000
_cell.length_c   1.000
_cell.angle_alpha   90.00
_cell.angle_beta   90.00
_cell.angle_gamma   90.00
#
_symmetry.space_group_name_H-M   'P 1'
#
loop_
_entity.id
_entity.type
_entity.pdbx_description
1 polymer ?
#
loop_
_entity_poly.entity_id
_entity_poly.type
_entity_poly.pdbx_seq_one_letter_code
_entity_poly.pdbx_strand_id
1 'polypeptide(L)'
;LVERNAEMLRFVKSLIAFRLRQPNLRRGAFLTGGAAQPNRLPDVSWFGPTGKTVDWATTHHSLTCIFGRSGLEDPAARAVMILMHSGQQPQAFVIPQAAAAFRWRLFIDTETEYPNDIYPEADGPQLDTSRALTLNHHSLRCFVAE
;
A
#
# COMPACT_ATOMS: atom_id res chain seq x y z
N LEU A 1 1.57 29.56 -11.92
CA LEU A 1 0.88 28.60 -11.00
C LEU A 1 1.20 27.15 -11.33
N VAL A 2 1.20 26.74 -12.60
CA VAL A 2 1.48 25.35 -13.01
C VAL A 2 2.95 24.98 -12.72
N GLU A 3 3.91 25.86 -13.01
CA GLU A 3 5.32 25.63 -12.75
C GLU A 3 5.63 25.50 -11.26
N ARG A 4 4.99 26.33 -10.43
CA ARG A 4 5.19 26.31 -8.96
C ARG A 4 4.72 25.02 -8.28
N ASN A 5 3.78 24.30 -8.91
CA ASN A 5 3.20 23.07 -8.39
C ASN A 5 3.43 21.87 -9.32
N ALA A 6 4.44 21.94 -10.18
CA ALA A 6 4.68 20.92 -11.20
C ALA A 6 4.92 19.52 -10.60
N GLU A 7 5.64 19.44 -9.49
CA GLU A 7 5.93 18.17 -8.80
C GLU A 7 4.65 17.59 -8.20
N MET A 8 3.84 18.39 -7.51
CA MET A 8 2.56 17.95 -6.96
C MET A 8 1.61 17.51 -8.08
N LEU A 9 1.56 18.25 -9.19
CA LEU A 9 0.74 17.88 -10.34
C LEU A 9 1.19 16.55 -10.96
N ARG A 10 2.48 16.33 -11.08
CA ARG A 10 3.07 15.05 -11.53
C ARG A 10 2.66 13.92 -10.60
N PHE A 11 2.84 14.10 -9.30
CA PHE A 11 2.49 13.12 -8.27
C PHE A 11 1.02 12.73 -8.36
N VAL A 12 0.12 13.69 -8.34
CA VAL A 12 -1.33 13.46 -8.43
C VAL A 12 -1.73 12.78 -9.74
N LYS A 13 -1.15 13.19 -10.88
CA LYS A 13 -1.39 12.52 -12.18
C LYS A 13 -0.98 11.06 -12.15
N SER A 14 0.17 10.74 -11.53
CA SER A 14 0.66 9.36 -11.38
C SER A 14 -0.28 8.52 -10.52
N LEU A 15 -0.79 9.08 -9.41
CA LEU A 15 -1.79 8.41 -8.55
C LEU A 15 -3.10 8.12 -9.30
N ILE A 16 -3.61 9.10 -10.05
CA ILE A 16 -4.84 8.92 -10.84
C ILE A 16 -4.63 7.85 -11.90
N ALA A 17 -3.52 7.92 -12.64
CA ALA A 17 -3.20 6.94 -13.67
C ALA A 17 -3.07 5.52 -13.09
N PHE A 18 -2.42 5.36 -11.94
CA PHE A 18 -2.33 4.09 -11.23
C PHE A 18 -3.71 3.57 -10.83
N ARG A 19 -4.53 4.39 -10.15
CA ARG A 19 -5.88 4.00 -9.74
C ARG A 19 -6.74 3.57 -10.94
N LEU A 20 -6.62 4.24 -12.08
CA LEU A 20 -7.36 3.89 -13.29
C LEU A 20 -6.93 2.54 -13.88
N ARG A 21 -5.66 2.14 -13.71
CA ARG A 21 -5.14 0.85 -14.18
C ARG A 21 -5.41 -0.31 -13.22
N GLN A 22 -5.69 -0.03 -11.93
CA GLN A 22 -5.86 -1.08 -10.92
C GLN A 22 -7.33 -1.38 -10.64
N PRO A 23 -7.87 -2.51 -11.17
CA PRO A 23 -9.28 -2.87 -11.00
C PRO A 23 -9.68 -3.04 -9.53
N ASN A 24 -8.78 -3.55 -8.67
CA ASN A 24 -9.03 -3.73 -7.24
C ASN A 24 -9.23 -2.43 -6.47
N LEU A 25 -8.77 -1.29 -6.99
CA LEU A 25 -9.01 0.05 -6.42
C LEU A 25 -10.27 0.74 -6.97
N ARG A 26 -11.00 0.09 -7.91
CA ARG A 26 -12.18 0.63 -8.60
C ARG A 26 -13.32 -0.38 -8.69
N ARG A 27 -13.47 -1.21 -7.67
CA ARG A 27 -14.53 -2.21 -7.62
C ARG A 27 -15.91 -1.56 -7.64
N GLY A 28 -16.86 -2.17 -8.36
CA GLY A 28 -18.25 -1.76 -8.37
C GLY A 28 -19.07 -2.28 -7.18
N ALA A 29 -18.47 -3.12 -6.32
CA ALA A 29 -19.09 -3.67 -5.12
C ALA A 29 -18.28 -3.28 -3.88
N PHE A 30 -18.93 -3.29 -2.74
CA PHE A 30 -18.26 -3.06 -1.45
C PHE A 30 -17.23 -4.15 -1.18
N LEU A 31 -16.14 -3.75 -0.51
CA LEU A 31 -15.14 -4.67 0.00
C LEU A 31 -15.69 -5.40 1.22
N THR A 32 -15.50 -6.69 1.28
CA THR A 32 -16.11 -7.55 2.30
C THR A 32 -15.09 -8.07 3.32
N GLY A 33 -13.80 -8.04 2.99
CA GLY A 33 -12.76 -8.72 3.76
C GLY A 33 -12.91 -10.25 3.73
N GLY A 34 -13.69 -10.78 2.78
CA GLY A 34 -14.03 -12.21 2.68
C GLY A 34 -12.80 -13.10 2.63
N ALA A 35 -12.97 -14.35 3.02
CA ALA A 35 -11.92 -15.35 3.10
C ALA A 35 -11.11 -15.42 1.80
N ALA A 36 -9.80 -15.36 1.92
CA ALA A 36 -8.91 -15.53 0.79
C ALA A 36 -9.06 -16.94 0.22
N GLN A 37 -9.16 -17.04 -1.09
CA GLN A 37 -8.91 -18.31 -1.76
C GLN A 37 -7.44 -18.72 -1.53
N PRO A 38 -7.09 -20.01 -1.59
CA PRO A 38 -5.69 -20.42 -1.50
C PRO A 38 -4.82 -19.59 -2.45
N ASN A 39 -3.74 -19.04 -1.93
CA ASN A 39 -2.79 -18.18 -2.65
C ASN A 39 -3.33 -16.82 -3.13
N ARG A 40 -4.46 -16.35 -2.63
CA ARG A 40 -4.99 -15.02 -2.92
C ARG A 40 -5.24 -14.25 -1.63
N LEU A 41 -4.82 -12.99 -1.61
CA LEU A 41 -5.18 -12.05 -0.55
C LEU A 41 -6.67 -11.71 -0.64
N PRO A 42 -7.40 -11.53 0.50
CA PRO A 42 -8.76 -10.99 0.50
C PRO A 42 -8.87 -9.70 -0.30
N ASP A 43 -10.09 -9.31 -0.67
CA ASP A 43 -10.35 -8.05 -1.37
C ASP A 43 -9.86 -6.83 -0.55
N VAL A 44 -9.95 -6.91 0.78
CA VAL A 44 -9.31 -5.98 1.72
C VAL A 44 -8.90 -6.71 3.00
N SER A 45 -7.78 -6.31 3.57
CA SER A 45 -7.30 -6.78 4.88
C SER A 45 -6.65 -5.63 5.64
N TRP A 46 -6.82 -5.62 6.97
CA TRP A 46 -6.32 -4.57 7.85
C TRP A 46 -5.44 -5.16 8.94
N PHE A 47 -4.27 -4.55 9.14
CA PHE A 47 -3.28 -4.99 10.11
C PHE A 47 -2.75 -3.79 10.90
N GLY A 48 -2.40 -4.06 12.16
CA GLY A 48 -1.63 -3.11 12.97
C GLY A 48 -0.13 -3.12 12.62
N PRO A 49 0.68 -2.26 13.25
CA PRO A 49 2.11 -2.17 12.98
C PRO A 49 2.90 -3.44 13.33
N THR A 50 2.34 -4.31 14.16
CA THR A 50 2.94 -5.62 14.50
C THR A 50 2.73 -6.70 13.43
N GLY A 51 2.04 -6.39 12.34
CA GLY A 51 1.69 -7.35 11.28
C GLY A 51 0.53 -8.28 11.64
N LYS A 52 -0.09 -8.12 12.80
CA LYS A 52 -1.30 -8.84 13.23
C LYS A 52 -2.54 -8.09 12.79
N THR A 53 -3.66 -8.81 12.66
CA THR A 53 -4.97 -8.20 12.39
C THR A 53 -5.23 -7.06 13.35
N VAL A 54 -5.74 -5.95 12.82
CA VAL A 54 -6.02 -4.76 13.62
C VAL A 54 -7.08 -5.03 14.67
N ASP A 55 -6.83 -4.55 15.88
CA ASP A 55 -7.84 -4.45 16.93
C ASP A 55 -8.42 -3.02 16.92
N TRP A 56 -9.63 -2.90 16.42
CA TRP A 56 -10.32 -1.61 16.30
C TRP A 56 -10.73 -0.99 17.64
N ALA A 57 -10.64 -1.77 18.75
CA ALA A 57 -10.90 -1.25 20.09
C ALA A 57 -9.71 -0.48 20.68
N THR A 58 -8.52 -0.64 20.09
CA THR A 58 -7.31 0.07 20.52
C THR A 58 -7.03 1.28 19.63
N THR A 59 -6.51 2.35 20.27
CA THR A 59 -6.12 3.55 19.53
C THR A 59 -4.72 3.37 18.96
N HIS A 60 -4.63 3.26 17.64
CA HIS A 60 -3.37 3.21 16.92
C HIS A 60 -3.24 4.40 15.97
N HIS A 61 -2.02 4.92 15.85
CA HIS A 61 -1.67 5.92 14.84
C HIS A 61 -1.11 5.28 13.56
N SER A 62 -1.11 3.96 13.50
CA SER A 62 -0.44 3.19 12.45
C SER A 62 -1.32 2.06 11.95
N LEU A 63 -1.38 1.92 10.63
CA LEU A 63 -2.27 0.96 9.99
C LEU A 63 -1.64 0.44 8.70
N THR A 64 -1.79 -0.85 8.44
CA THR A 64 -1.51 -1.47 7.14
C THR A 64 -2.82 -1.92 6.51
N CYS A 65 -3.08 -1.46 5.29
CA CYS A 65 -4.19 -1.89 4.45
C CYS A 65 -3.67 -2.66 3.25
N ILE A 66 -4.26 -3.81 2.94
CA ILE A 66 -3.92 -4.58 1.75
C ILE A 66 -5.18 -4.77 0.90
N PHE A 67 -5.16 -4.28 -0.33
CA PHE A 67 -6.17 -4.55 -1.34
C PHE A 67 -5.71 -5.75 -2.18
N GLY A 68 -6.36 -6.87 -1.98
CA GLY A 68 -6.04 -8.10 -2.69
C GLY A 68 -6.83 -8.26 -3.98
N ARG A 69 -6.64 -9.43 -4.63
CA ARG A 69 -7.26 -9.77 -5.92
C ARG A 69 -8.49 -10.67 -5.79
N SER A 70 -8.89 -11.04 -4.56
CA SER A 70 -10.04 -11.94 -4.38
C SER A 70 -11.28 -11.37 -5.07
N GLY A 71 -11.99 -12.21 -5.83
CA GLY A 71 -13.16 -11.81 -6.61
C GLY A 71 -12.87 -11.01 -7.89
N LEU A 72 -11.62 -10.92 -8.33
CA LEU A 72 -11.25 -10.32 -9.62
C LEU A 72 -10.58 -11.33 -10.52
N GLU A 73 -11.08 -11.42 -11.76
CA GLU A 73 -10.49 -12.24 -12.82
C GLU A 73 -9.55 -11.45 -13.74
N ASP A 74 -9.52 -10.12 -13.60
CA ASP A 74 -8.69 -9.26 -14.43
C ASP A 74 -7.19 -9.52 -14.15
N PRO A 75 -6.41 -9.96 -15.15
CA PRO A 75 -4.99 -10.24 -14.99
C PRO A 75 -4.15 -8.99 -14.70
N ALA A 76 -4.66 -7.80 -15.02
CA ALA A 76 -4.00 -6.53 -14.72
C ALA A 76 -4.11 -6.15 -13.22
N ALA A 77 -5.03 -6.77 -12.47
CA ALA A 77 -5.17 -6.50 -11.05
C ALA A 77 -3.94 -6.97 -10.27
N ARG A 78 -3.32 -6.08 -9.51
CA ARG A 78 -2.20 -6.37 -8.62
C ARG A 78 -2.59 -6.08 -7.18
N ALA A 79 -2.12 -6.86 -6.23
CA ALA A 79 -2.32 -6.51 -4.83
C ALA A 79 -1.57 -5.22 -4.50
N VAL A 80 -2.20 -4.39 -3.67
CA VAL A 80 -1.65 -3.10 -3.23
C VAL A 80 -1.62 -3.08 -1.71
N MET A 81 -0.46 -2.81 -1.13
CA MET A 81 -0.26 -2.69 0.31
C MET A 81 0.10 -1.25 0.65
N ILE A 82 -0.64 -0.67 1.59
CA ILE A 82 -0.45 0.71 2.04
C ILE A 82 -0.16 0.69 3.54
N LEU A 83 1.01 1.21 3.93
CA LEU A 83 1.39 1.46 5.30
C LEU A 83 1.16 2.95 5.59
N MET A 84 0.41 3.25 6.64
CA MET A 84 0.04 4.61 7.03
C MET A 84 0.43 4.86 8.47
N HIS A 85 1.08 5.99 8.72
CA HIS A 85 1.48 6.42 10.06
C HIS A 85 1.16 7.90 10.28
N SER A 86 0.34 8.20 11.29
CA SER A 86 -0.04 9.56 11.66
C SER A 86 0.55 10.01 13.00
N GLY A 87 1.39 9.17 13.63
CA GLY A 87 2.04 9.50 14.90
C GLY A 87 3.20 10.48 14.77
N GLN A 88 3.64 11.01 15.88
CA GLN A 88 4.76 11.97 15.97
C GLN A 88 6.14 11.29 16.01
N GLN A 89 6.18 10.04 16.48
CA GLN A 89 7.42 9.27 16.64
C GLN A 89 7.52 8.22 15.53
N PRO A 90 8.76 7.85 15.12
CA PRO A 90 8.93 6.78 14.15
C PRO A 90 8.26 5.48 14.60
N GLN A 91 7.65 4.77 13.66
CA GLN A 91 6.97 3.50 13.90
C GLN A 91 7.54 2.41 13.02
N ALA A 92 7.97 1.30 13.65
CA ALA A 92 8.34 0.09 12.93
C ALA A 92 7.08 -0.69 12.53
N PHE A 93 7.05 -1.16 11.29
CA PHE A 93 6.00 -2.03 10.74
C PHE A 93 6.57 -3.40 10.44
N VAL A 94 5.93 -4.42 10.96
CA VAL A 94 6.18 -5.82 10.56
C VAL A 94 5.24 -6.14 9.40
N ILE A 95 5.78 -6.68 8.32
CA ILE A 95 4.96 -7.07 7.16
C ILE A 95 4.08 -8.27 7.57
N PRO A 96 2.76 -8.20 7.33
CA PRO A 96 1.86 -9.30 7.68
C PRO A 96 2.28 -10.60 6.98
N GLN A 97 2.22 -11.72 7.69
CA GLN A 97 2.60 -13.02 7.15
C GLN A 97 1.85 -13.38 5.85
N ALA A 98 0.58 -12.99 5.76
CA ALA A 98 -0.22 -13.18 4.54
C ALA A 98 0.36 -12.46 3.32
N ALA A 99 1.10 -11.37 3.53
CA ALA A 99 1.75 -10.58 2.48
C ALA A 99 3.22 -11.02 2.22
N ALA A 100 3.84 -11.73 3.16
CA ALA A 100 5.27 -12.06 3.10
C ALA A 100 5.65 -12.97 1.91
N ALA A 101 4.70 -13.76 1.40
CA ALA A 101 4.93 -14.64 0.24
C ALA A 101 4.93 -13.92 -1.11
N PHE A 102 4.53 -12.65 -1.14
CA PHE A 102 4.45 -11.85 -2.36
C PHE A 102 5.72 -11.01 -2.53
N ARG A 103 6.08 -10.76 -3.78
CA ARG A 103 7.10 -9.78 -4.12
C ARG A 103 6.46 -8.40 -4.23
N TRP A 104 6.95 -7.47 -3.41
CA TRP A 104 6.42 -6.10 -3.34
C TRP A 104 7.44 -5.11 -3.88
N ARG A 105 6.98 -4.18 -4.73
CA ARG A 105 7.77 -3.05 -5.22
C ARG A 105 7.23 -1.76 -4.63
N LEU A 106 8.14 -0.91 -4.16
CA LEU A 106 7.77 0.43 -3.69
C LEU A 106 7.17 1.23 -4.84
N PHE A 107 6.01 1.80 -4.60
CA PHE A 107 5.33 2.67 -5.57
C PHE A 107 5.32 4.12 -5.07
N ILE A 108 4.98 4.35 -3.80
CA ILE A 108 4.92 5.68 -3.18
C ILE A 108 5.72 5.66 -1.88
N ASP A 109 6.50 6.71 -1.65
CA ASP A 109 7.11 7.05 -0.37
C ASP A 109 6.97 8.54 -0.12
N THR A 110 6.06 8.93 0.78
CA THR A 110 5.83 10.35 1.09
C THR A 110 6.89 10.98 1.99
N GLU A 111 7.89 10.19 2.43
CA GLU A 111 9.05 10.68 3.19
C GLU A 111 10.17 11.18 2.27
N THR A 112 10.09 10.89 0.99
CA THR A 112 11.11 11.24 0.01
C THR A 112 10.63 12.32 -0.95
N GLU A 113 11.60 13.05 -1.50
CA GLU A 113 11.33 14.06 -2.52
C GLU A 113 11.48 13.47 -3.93
N TYR A 114 11.03 14.23 -4.93
CA TYR A 114 11.26 13.91 -6.34
C TYR A 114 12.75 13.57 -6.60
N PRO A 115 13.07 12.54 -7.37
CA PRO A 115 12.15 11.65 -8.12
C PRO A 115 11.71 10.39 -7.37
N ASN A 116 12.06 10.22 -6.08
CA ASN A 116 11.89 8.99 -5.33
C ASN A 116 10.57 8.93 -4.54
N ASP A 117 9.74 9.97 -4.61
CA ASP A 117 8.43 10.07 -3.95
C ASP A 117 7.36 9.16 -4.60
N ILE A 118 7.48 8.90 -5.91
CA ILE A 118 6.62 7.99 -6.65
C ILE A 118 7.38 7.36 -7.83
N TYR A 119 7.37 6.05 -7.90
CA TYR A 119 8.02 5.27 -8.94
C TYR A 119 7.03 4.89 -10.05
N PRO A 120 7.50 4.62 -11.30
CA PRO A 120 6.70 3.87 -12.24
C PRO A 120 6.26 2.55 -11.63
N GLU A 121 5.07 2.09 -11.98
CA GLU A 121 4.52 0.83 -11.44
C GLU A 121 5.49 -0.35 -11.67
N ALA A 122 5.81 -1.07 -10.60
CA ALA A 122 6.72 -2.21 -10.55
C ALA A 122 8.23 -1.89 -10.78
N ASP A 123 8.62 -0.61 -10.88
CA ASP A 123 10.04 -0.22 -11.09
C ASP A 123 10.74 0.21 -9.79
N GLY A 124 9.99 0.43 -8.71
CA GLY A 124 10.56 0.83 -7.43
C GLY A 124 11.37 -0.27 -6.75
N PRO A 125 12.12 0.06 -5.70
CA PRO A 125 12.89 -0.89 -4.91
C PRO A 125 12.02 -2.04 -4.38
N GLN A 126 12.60 -3.24 -4.34
CA GLN A 126 11.94 -4.40 -3.77
C GLN A 126 11.93 -4.30 -2.24
N LEU A 127 10.79 -4.62 -1.64
CA LEU A 127 10.65 -4.71 -0.19
C LEU A 127 11.25 -6.02 0.33
N ASP A 128 12.10 -5.91 1.35
CA ASP A 128 12.52 -7.07 2.15
C ASP A 128 11.45 -7.35 3.21
N THR A 129 10.59 -8.33 2.94
CA THR A 129 9.49 -8.70 3.84
C THR A 129 9.94 -9.40 5.12
N SER A 130 11.21 -9.80 5.23
CA SER A 130 11.77 -10.42 6.43
C SER A 130 12.17 -9.41 7.50
N ARG A 131 12.22 -8.12 7.16
CA ARG A 131 12.63 -7.04 8.04
C ARG A 131 11.49 -6.08 8.33
N ALA A 132 11.51 -5.52 9.55
CA ALA A 132 10.63 -4.41 9.88
C ALA A 132 11.01 -3.17 9.08
N LEU A 133 10.00 -2.45 8.61
CA LEU A 133 10.13 -1.20 7.89
C LEU A 133 9.73 -0.05 8.81
N THR A 134 10.56 0.98 8.94
CA THR A 134 10.24 2.15 9.76
C THR A 134 9.65 3.26 8.90
N LEU A 135 8.50 3.80 9.32
CA LEU A 135 7.93 5.05 8.85
C LEU A 135 8.16 6.14 9.90
N ASN A 136 8.56 7.32 9.44
CA ASN A 136 8.66 8.50 10.29
C ASN A 136 7.28 9.15 10.49
N HIS A 137 7.22 10.29 11.18
CA HIS A 137 5.97 10.99 11.48
C HIS A 137 5.18 11.35 10.21
N HIS A 138 3.87 11.21 10.28
CA HIS A 138 2.93 11.63 9.22
C HIS A 138 3.29 11.16 7.81
N SER A 139 3.56 9.88 7.66
CA SER A 139 4.04 9.31 6.41
C SER A 139 3.21 8.13 5.91
N LEU A 140 3.35 7.85 4.63
CA LEU A 140 2.71 6.75 3.95
C LEU A 140 3.70 6.10 2.96
N ARG A 141 3.71 4.77 2.95
CA ARG A 141 4.35 4.00 1.87
C ARG A 141 3.35 3.07 1.22
N CYS A 142 3.38 3.03 -0.10
CA CYS A 142 2.55 2.15 -0.90
C CYS A 142 3.42 1.20 -1.71
N PHE A 143 3.07 -0.08 -1.68
CA PHE A 143 3.74 -1.14 -2.42
C PHE A 143 2.75 -1.85 -3.34
N VAL A 144 3.25 -2.31 -4.49
CA VAL A 144 2.50 -3.08 -5.48
C VAL A 144 3.14 -4.44 -5.63
N ALA A 145 2.33 -5.50 -5.62
CA ALA A 145 2.81 -6.85 -5.88
C ALA A 145 3.18 -7.05 -7.35
N GLU A 146 4.26 -7.80 -7.59
CA GLU A 146 4.65 -8.25 -8.94
C GLU A 146 3.71 -9.31 -9.50
#